data_3605565bb9d99fec61536af7e28ac4da
#
_entry.id   3605565bb9d99fec61536af7e28ac4da
#
_cell.length_a   1.000
_cell.length_b   1.000
_cell.length_c   1.000
_cell.angle_alpha   90.00
_cell.angle_beta   90.00
_cell.angle_gamma   90.00
#
_symmetry.space_group_name_H-M   'P 1'
#
loop_
_entity.id
_entity.type
_entity.pdbx_description
1 polymer ?
#
loop_
_entity_poly.entity_id
_entity_poly.type
_entity_poly.pdbx_seq_one_letter_code
_entity_poly.pdbx_strand_id
1 'polypeptide(L)'
;MLVFKNSIGKEIDPINYTLNILERYPDVEIHIGTDSYSLSDQTKYVTAIAYRYKQSGVHYIHSKQTVPKIKDIWTRLWKETELSIQIAQKLKGNKKISLEIDMDYNEDNRFYSNKLVSVAKGWANSLGFKVNIKPYRQIATSAADYLSK
;
A
#
# COMPACT_ATOMS: atom_id res chain seq x y z
N MET A 1 8.47 13.14 4.12
CA MET A 1 8.59 11.80 4.72
C MET A 1 7.25 11.37 5.30
N LEU A 2 6.82 10.15 5.01
CA LEU A 2 5.55 9.66 5.57
C LEU A 2 5.74 9.24 7.03
N VAL A 3 4.77 9.65 7.87
CA VAL A 3 4.73 9.29 9.27
C VAL A 3 3.76 8.13 9.43
N PHE A 4 4.23 7.01 9.96
CA PHE A 4 3.40 5.84 10.21
C PHE A 4 2.93 5.79 11.66
N LYS A 5 1.71 5.32 11.83
CA LYS A 5 1.09 5.17 13.15
C LYS A 5 0.47 3.78 13.28
N ASN A 6 0.43 3.28 14.51
CA ASN A 6 -0.26 2.03 14.81
C ASN A 6 -1.77 2.29 15.05
N SER A 7 -2.52 1.25 15.41
CA SER A 7 -3.97 1.32 15.59
C SER A 7 -4.42 2.26 16.71
N ILE A 8 -3.55 2.55 17.67
CA ILE A 8 -3.87 3.48 18.77
C ILE A 8 -3.31 4.89 18.53
N GLY A 9 -2.80 5.15 17.30
CA GLY A 9 -2.33 6.48 16.92
C GLY A 9 -0.90 6.82 17.34
N LYS A 10 -0.14 5.86 17.86
CA LYS A 10 1.25 6.07 18.23
C LYS A 10 2.16 6.04 17.02
N GLU A 11 3.02 7.05 16.89
CA GLU A 11 4.04 7.10 15.86
C GLU A 11 5.03 5.95 16.00
N ILE A 12 5.35 5.31 14.87
CA ILE A 12 6.29 4.19 14.83
C ILE A 12 7.19 4.33 13.61
N ASP A 13 8.41 3.76 13.70
CA ASP A 13 9.29 3.61 12.55
C ASP A 13 8.88 2.35 11.80
N PRO A 14 8.38 2.46 10.56
CA PRO A 14 7.87 1.29 9.84
C PRO A 14 8.95 0.26 9.55
N ILE A 15 10.19 0.65 9.35
CA ILE A 15 11.29 -0.26 9.06
C ILE A 15 11.58 -1.13 10.28
N ASN A 16 11.83 -0.51 11.43
CA ASN A 16 12.12 -1.24 12.66
C ASN A 16 10.94 -2.08 13.12
N TYR A 17 9.74 -1.54 12.98
CA TYR A 17 8.51 -2.27 13.32
C TYR A 17 8.38 -3.54 12.49
N THR A 18 8.58 -3.44 11.18
CA THR A 18 8.48 -4.58 10.26
C THR A 18 9.57 -5.62 10.55
N LEU A 19 10.80 -5.18 10.81
CA LEU A 19 11.90 -6.09 11.14
C LEU A 19 11.64 -6.86 12.42
N ASN A 20 11.08 -6.21 13.43
CA ASN A 20 10.73 -6.85 14.70
C ASN A 20 9.65 -7.92 14.50
N ILE A 21 8.67 -7.65 13.64
CA ILE A 21 7.63 -8.62 13.31
C ILE A 21 8.22 -9.83 12.59
N LEU A 22 9.08 -9.59 11.59
CA LEU A 22 9.72 -10.66 10.84
C LEU A 22 10.61 -11.52 11.70
N GLU A 23 11.25 -10.95 12.71
CA GLU A 23 12.06 -11.70 13.64
C GLU A 23 11.22 -12.69 14.47
N ARG A 24 10.04 -12.25 14.90
CA ARG A 24 9.11 -13.08 15.67
C ARG A 24 8.29 -14.03 14.83
N TYR A 25 7.89 -13.58 13.63
CA TYR A 25 6.99 -14.29 12.74
C TYR A 25 7.56 -14.32 11.34
N PRO A 26 8.58 -15.18 11.08
CA PRO A 26 9.26 -15.22 9.78
C PRO A 26 8.32 -15.51 8.60
N ASP A 27 7.18 -16.16 8.84
CA ASP A 27 6.23 -16.55 7.81
C ASP A 27 5.11 -15.51 7.59
N VAL A 28 5.20 -14.36 8.24
CA VAL A 28 4.18 -13.32 8.06
C VAL A 28 4.16 -12.84 6.61
N GLU A 29 2.96 -12.67 6.04
CA GLU A 29 2.79 -12.01 4.76
C GLU A 29 2.73 -10.51 4.98
N ILE A 30 3.47 -9.76 4.19
CA ILE A 30 3.49 -8.30 4.30
C ILE A 30 2.94 -7.73 3.01
N HIS A 31 1.86 -6.95 3.13
CA HIS A 31 1.19 -6.29 2.01
C HIS A 31 1.26 -4.79 2.20
N ILE A 32 1.50 -4.08 1.11
CA ILE A 32 1.51 -2.62 1.10
C ILE A 32 0.49 -2.15 0.09
N GLY A 33 -0.36 -1.23 0.48
CA GLY A 33 -1.36 -0.68 -0.42
C GLY A 33 -1.70 0.75 -0.06
N THR A 34 -2.15 1.49 -1.05
CA THR A 34 -2.52 2.90 -0.90
C THR A 34 -3.90 3.11 -1.52
N ASP A 35 -4.73 3.86 -0.83
CA ASP A 35 -6.01 4.28 -1.36
C ASP A 35 -6.12 5.80 -1.22
N SER A 36 -6.94 6.42 -2.07
CA SER A 36 -7.12 7.85 -2.05
C SER A 36 -8.59 8.22 -1.91
N TYR A 37 -8.81 9.35 -1.29
CA TYR A 37 -10.13 9.88 -1.03
C TYR A 37 -10.17 11.36 -1.41
N SER A 38 -11.19 11.76 -2.20
CA SER A 38 -11.32 13.13 -2.66
C SER A 38 -12.20 13.94 -1.70
N LEU A 39 -11.66 15.01 -1.17
CA LEU A 39 -12.37 16.01 -0.39
C LEU A 39 -12.69 17.18 -1.30
N SER A 40 -13.38 18.22 -0.75
CA SER A 40 -13.80 19.37 -1.57
C SER A 40 -12.62 20.09 -2.22
N ASP A 41 -11.54 20.30 -1.48
CA ASP A 41 -10.37 21.07 -1.93
C ASP A 41 -9.05 20.32 -1.80
N GLN A 42 -9.10 19.05 -1.38
CA GLN A 42 -7.92 18.26 -1.09
C GLN A 42 -8.09 16.82 -1.57
N THR A 43 -6.97 16.15 -1.78
CA THR A 43 -6.92 14.70 -1.97
C THR A 43 -6.14 14.09 -0.81
N LYS A 44 -6.73 13.10 -0.17
CA LYS A 44 -6.13 12.40 0.94
C LYS A 44 -5.66 11.02 0.50
N TYR A 45 -4.42 10.69 0.80
CA TYR A 45 -3.86 9.37 0.55
C TYR A 45 -3.62 8.64 1.86
N VAL A 46 -4.02 7.38 1.92
CA VAL A 46 -3.73 6.52 3.06
C VAL A 46 -2.90 5.34 2.54
N THR A 47 -1.72 5.16 3.10
CA THR A 47 -0.86 4.02 2.79
C THR A 47 -0.85 3.10 4.01
N ALA A 48 -1.20 1.83 3.79
CA ALA A 48 -1.22 0.82 4.83
C ALA A 48 -0.16 -0.23 4.58
N ILE A 49 0.48 -0.68 5.66
CA ILE A 49 1.31 -1.87 5.67
C ILE A 49 0.55 -2.88 6.52
N ALA A 50 0.13 -3.98 5.89
CA ALA A 50 -0.65 -5.02 6.55
C ALA A 50 0.23 -6.25 6.77
N TYR A 51 0.14 -6.82 7.97
CA TYR A 51 0.88 -8.01 8.38
C TYR A 51 -0.15 -9.11 8.60
N ARG A 52 -0.09 -10.12 7.75
CA ARG A 52 -1.01 -11.24 7.81
C ARG A 52 -0.32 -12.45 8.41
N TYR A 53 -0.82 -12.88 9.56
CA TYR A 53 -0.35 -14.07 10.24
C TYR A 53 -1.19 -15.27 9.81
N LYS A 54 -0.57 -16.41 9.62
CA LYS A 54 -1.28 -17.58 9.07
C LYS A 54 -2.50 -18.00 9.88
N GLN A 55 -2.46 -17.82 11.21
CA GLN A 55 -3.52 -18.29 12.09
C GLN A 55 -4.06 -17.23 13.03
N SER A 56 -3.58 -16.01 12.96
CA SER A 56 -3.90 -14.99 13.97
C SER A 56 -4.47 -13.70 13.38
N GLY A 57 -4.90 -13.74 12.12
CA GLY A 57 -5.52 -12.58 11.49
C GLY A 57 -4.53 -11.60 10.88
N VAL A 58 -4.97 -10.36 10.77
CA VAL A 58 -4.23 -9.27 10.12
C VAL A 58 -4.18 -8.08 11.05
N HIS A 59 -3.01 -7.46 11.18
CA HIS A 59 -2.94 -6.12 11.74
C HIS A 59 -2.18 -5.20 10.78
N TYR A 60 -2.28 -3.90 11.00
CA TYR A 60 -1.70 -2.94 10.08
C TYR A 60 -1.22 -1.68 10.79
N ILE A 61 -0.29 -1.01 10.13
CA ILE A 61 0.12 0.35 10.45
C ILE A 61 -0.18 1.21 9.21
N HIS A 62 -0.31 2.50 9.40
CA HIS A 62 -0.74 3.36 8.30
C HIS A 62 -0.12 4.74 8.36
N SER A 63 -0.12 5.41 7.21
CA SER A 63 0.28 6.79 7.05
C SER A 63 -0.78 7.53 6.26
N LYS A 64 -1.08 8.76 6.67
CA LYS A 64 -2.03 9.62 5.97
C LYS A 64 -1.30 10.84 5.45
N GLN A 65 -1.61 11.21 4.20
CA GLN A 65 -1.04 12.38 3.57
C GLN A 65 -2.17 13.13 2.85
N THR A 66 -2.21 14.44 3.04
CA THR A 66 -3.19 15.30 2.38
C THR A 66 -2.44 16.25 1.45
N VAL A 67 -2.90 16.36 0.22
CA VAL A 67 -2.29 17.22 -0.81
C VAL A 67 -3.39 18.07 -1.44
N PRO A 68 -3.03 19.17 -2.15
CA PRO A 68 -4.02 19.92 -2.92
C PRO A 68 -4.75 19.00 -3.87
N LYS A 69 -6.02 19.30 -4.12
CA LYS A 69 -6.90 18.42 -4.87
C LYS A 69 -6.32 18.02 -6.22
N ILE A 70 -6.27 16.71 -6.47
CA ILE A 70 -5.87 16.14 -7.74
C ILE A 70 -7.14 15.76 -8.50
N LYS A 71 -7.42 16.49 -9.56
CA LYS A 71 -8.64 16.29 -10.36
C LYS A 71 -8.51 15.16 -11.36
N ASP A 72 -7.31 14.96 -11.88
CA ASP A 72 -7.04 13.93 -12.87
C ASP A 72 -6.97 12.57 -12.22
N ILE A 73 -7.87 11.69 -12.61
CA ILE A 73 -7.95 10.33 -12.04
C ILE A 73 -6.65 9.51 -12.29
N TRP A 74 -6.02 9.73 -13.44
CA TRP A 74 -4.78 9.01 -13.77
C TRP A 74 -3.66 9.39 -12.81
N THR A 75 -3.48 10.70 -12.59
CA THR A 75 -2.48 11.21 -11.66
C THR A 75 -2.73 10.70 -10.25
N ARG A 76 -4.00 10.68 -9.85
CA ARG A 76 -4.38 10.22 -8.52
C ARG A 76 -4.06 8.74 -8.32
N LEU A 77 -4.43 7.89 -9.30
CA LEU A 77 -4.16 6.45 -9.24
C LEU A 77 -2.66 6.15 -9.32
N TRP A 78 -1.95 6.86 -10.17
CA TRP A 78 -0.50 6.71 -10.28
C TRP A 78 0.20 7.06 -8.97
N LYS A 79 -0.26 8.09 -8.29
CA LYS A 79 0.27 8.49 -6.99
C LYS A 79 0.06 7.39 -5.93
N GLU A 80 -1.08 6.71 -5.97
CA GLU A 80 -1.31 5.54 -5.09
C GLU A 80 -0.24 4.48 -5.30
N THR A 81 0.02 4.14 -6.55
CA THR A 81 1.05 3.15 -6.91
C THR A 81 2.43 3.60 -6.44
N GLU A 82 2.78 4.85 -6.73
CA GLU A 82 4.07 5.42 -6.39
C GLU A 82 4.33 5.38 -4.88
N LEU A 83 3.35 5.76 -4.07
CA LEU A 83 3.46 5.73 -2.63
C LEU A 83 3.69 4.31 -2.10
N SER A 84 2.96 3.34 -2.63
CA SER A 84 3.13 1.94 -2.23
C SER A 84 4.52 1.42 -2.58
N ILE A 85 4.99 1.70 -3.79
CA ILE A 85 6.31 1.24 -4.25
C ILE A 85 7.43 1.90 -3.43
N GLN A 86 7.31 3.19 -3.15
CA GLN A 86 8.31 3.90 -2.34
C GLN A 86 8.46 3.28 -0.96
N ILE A 87 7.35 2.96 -0.32
CA ILE A 87 7.37 2.32 1.00
C ILE A 87 7.94 0.90 0.92
N ALA A 88 7.53 0.14 -0.10
CA ALA A 88 8.04 -1.21 -0.31
C ALA A 88 9.56 -1.21 -0.49
N GLN A 89 10.09 -0.26 -1.26
CA GLN A 89 11.53 -0.13 -1.46
C GLN A 89 12.27 0.20 -0.16
N LYS A 90 11.70 1.09 0.65
CA LYS A 90 12.31 1.45 1.94
C LYS A 90 12.34 0.25 2.90
N LEU A 91 11.25 -0.52 2.95
CA LEU A 91 11.19 -1.69 3.81
C LEU A 91 12.16 -2.77 3.37
N LYS A 92 12.25 -3.00 2.06
CA LYS A 92 13.13 -4.01 1.51
C LYS A 92 14.60 -3.64 1.70
N GLY A 93 14.98 -2.40 1.34
CA GLY A 93 16.37 -1.97 1.36
C GLY A 93 17.27 -3.00 0.67
N ASN A 94 18.33 -3.44 1.36
CA ASN A 94 19.23 -4.49 0.88
C ASN A 94 18.89 -5.87 1.45
N LYS A 95 17.73 -6.01 2.10
CA LYS A 95 17.34 -7.26 2.78
C LYS A 95 16.54 -8.15 1.84
N LYS A 96 16.59 -9.46 2.12
CA LYS A 96 15.77 -10.44 1.40
C LYS A 96 14.41 -10.56 2.09
N ILE A 97 13.56 -9.58 1.89
CA ILE A 97 12.20 -9.57 2.42
C ILE A 97 11.23 -9.75 1.27
N SER A 98 10.26 -10.65 1.44
CA SER A 98 9.19 -10.84 0.47
C SER A 98 8.05 -9.88 0.78
N LEU A 99 7.79 -8.95 -0.12
CA LEU A 99 6.73 -7.96 0.01
C LEU A 99 5.76 -8.07 -1.16
N GLU A 100 4.47 -7.90 -0.87
CA GLU A 100 3.42 -7.86 -1.87
C GLU A 100 2.83 -6.45 -1.91
N ILE A 101 2.55 -5.98 -3.11
CA ILE A 101 1.89 -4.68 -3.30
C ILE A 101 0.48 -4.95 -3.79
N ASP A 102 -0.48 -4.47 -3.03
CA ASP A 102 -1.89 -4.56 -3.39
C ASP A 102 -2.27 -3.29 -4.14
N MET A 103 -2.77 -3.44 -5.36
CA MET A 103 -3.21 -2.32 -6.18
C MET A 103 -4.69 -2.47 -6.45
N ASP A 104 -5.47 -1.47 -6.06
CA ASP A 104 -6.93 -1.48 -6.24
C ASP A 104 -7.30 -1.07 -7.66
N TYR A 105 -6.66 -1.74 -8.63
CA TYR A 105 -6.93 -1.53 -10.04
C TYR A 105 -7.75 -2.69 -10.60
N ASN A 106 -8.56 -2.38 -11.59
CA ASN A 106 -9.38 -3.37 -12.28
C ASN A 106 -8.87 -3.56 -13.70
N GLU A 107 -8.64 -4.81 -14.12
CA GLU A 107 -8.20 -5.13 -15.48
C GLU A 107 -9.31 -5.00 -16.52
N ASP A 108 -10.54 -4.80 -16.10
CA ASP A 108 -11.66 -4.62 -17.02
C ASP A 108 -11.49 -3.35 -17.83
N ASN A 109 -11.58 -3.47 -19.15
CA ASN A 109 -11.41 -2.35 -20.08
C ASN A 109 -12.37 -1.19 -19.87
N ARG A 110 -13.44 -1.39 -19.13
CA ARG A 110 -14.43 -0.35 -18.82
C ARG A 110 -13.95 0.63 -17.75
N PHE A 111 -12.85 0.35 -17.07
CA PHE A 111 -12.36 1.18 -15.96
C PHE A 111 -11.13 1.96 -16.38
N TYR A 112 -11.02 3.18 -15.89
CA TYR A 112 -9.87 4.06 -16.15
C TYR A 112 -8.54 3.44 -15.74
N SER A 113 -8.53 2.70 -14.65
CA SER A 113 -7.31 2.09 -14.11
C SER A 113 -6.72 1.03 -15.03
N ASN A 114 -7.49 0.51 -15.99
CA ASN A 114 -7.03 -0.56 -16.86
C ASN A 114 -5.73 -0.23 -17.60
N LYS A 115 -5.62 1.00 -18.12
CA LYS A 115 -4.42 1.42 -18.85
C LYS A 115 -3.19 1.54 -17.95
N LEU A 116 -3.38 1.80 -16.66
CA LEU A 116 -2.29 1.90 -15.70
C LEU A 116 -1.82 0.55 -15.17
N VAL A 117 -2.68 -0.46 -15.25
CA VAL A 117 -2.42 -1.77 -14.63
C VAL A 117 -1.10 -2.38 -15.12
N SER A 118 -0.92 -2.49 -16.44
CA SER A 118 0.28 -3.15 -16.97
C SER A 118 1.55 -2.37 -16.64
N VAL A 119 1.50 -1.04 -16.69
CA VAL A 119 2.66 -0.19 -16.39
C VAL A 119 3.02 -0.29 -14.90
N ALA A 120 2.02 -0.14 -14.04
CA ALA A 120 2.21 -0.21 -12.59
C ALA A 120 2.71 -1.59 -12.15
N LYS A 121 2.08 -2.65 -12.68
CA LYS A 121 2.46 -4.02 -12.40
C LYS A 121 3.87 -4.32 -12.88
N GLY A 122 4.22 -3.89 -14.09
CA GLY A 122 5.55 -4.06 -14.64
C GLY A 122 6.62 -3.36 -13.80
N TRP A 123 6.32 -2.14 -13.36
CA TRP A 123 7.25 -1.39 -12.50
C TRP A 123 7.49 -2.12 -11.18
N ALA A 124 6.43 -2.48 -10.47
CA ALA A 124 6.56 -3.19 -9.19
C ALA A 124 7.27 -4.54 -9.34
N ASN A 125 6.92 -5.31 -10.38
CA ASN A 125 7.55 -6.60 -10.64
C ASN A 125 9.03 -6.45 -10.96
N SER A 126 9.42 -5.40 -11.69
CA SER A 126 10.83 -5.15 -12.03
C SER A 126 11.67 -4.90 -10.78
N LEU A 127 11.06 -4.44 -9.71
CA LEU A 127 11.72 -4.19 -8.43
C LEU A 127 11.67 -5.41 -7.51
N GLY A 128 11.08 -6.52 -7.97
CA GLY A 128 11.02 -7.76 -7.22
C GLY A 128 9.82 -7.91 -6.31
N PHE A 129 8.78 -7.10 -6.48
CA PHE A 129 7.58 -7.19 -5.68
C PHE A 129 6.49 -7.97 -6.39
N LYS A 130 5.77 -8.80 -5.64
CA LYS A 130 4.56 -9.45 -6.13
C LYS A 130 3.42 -8.44 -6.11
N VAL A 131 2.60 -8.43 -7.16
CA VAL A 131 1.49 -7.49 -7.29
C VAL A 131 0.17 -8.24 -7.26
N ASN A 132 -0.76 -7.77 -6.43
CA ASN A 132 -2.13 -8.26 -6.38
C ASN A 132 -3.05 -7.17 -6.89
N ILE A 133 -3.87 -7.49 -7.90
CA ILE A 133 -4.86 -6.58 -8.47
C ILE A 133 -6.24 -7.25 -8.43
N LYS A 134 -7.29 -6.44 -8.51
CA LYS A 134 -8.65 -6.99 -8.53
C LYS A 134 -8.83 -7.95 -9.71
N PRO A 135 -9.57 -9.05 -9.53
CA PRO A 135 -10.37 -9.43 -8.38
C PRO A 135 -9.62 -10.21 -7.28
N TYR A 136 -8.31 -10.24 -7.35
CA TYR A 136 -7.51 -10.94 -6.36
C TYR A 136 -7.51 -10.19 -5.02
N ARG A 137 -6.98 -10.87 -3.99
CA ARG A 137 -6.98 -10.40 -2.62
C ARG A 137 -6.37 -8.99 -2.48
N GLN A 138 -7.08 -8.11 -1.76
CA GLN A 138 -6.70 -6.73 -1.53
C GLN A 138 -6.66 -6.44 -0.02
N ILE A 139 -5.61 -6.91 0.65
CA ILE A 139 -5.50 -6.79 2.12
C ILE A 139 -5.18 -5.36 2.54
N ALA A 140 -4.10 -4.81 1.98
CA ALA A 140 -3.63 -3.49 2.37
C ALA A 140 -4.51 -2.36 1.82
N THR A 141 -4.99 -2.47 0.58
CA THR A 141 -5.86 -1.45 0.01
C THR A 141 -7.21 -1.41 0.72
N SER A 142 -7.71 -2.57 1.16
CA SER A 142 -8.94 -2.62 1.95
C SER A 142 -8.76 -1.92 3.29
N ALA A 143 -7.63 -2.12 3.97
CA ALA A 143 -7.30 -1.42 5.21
C ALA A 143 -7.17 0.08 4.96
N ALA A 144 -6.50 0.49 3.89
CA ALA A 144 -6.32 1.89 3.52
C ALA A 144 -7.67 2.54 3.21
N ASP A 145 -8.55 1.86 2.49
CA ASP A 145 -9.89 2.34 2.18
C ASP A 145 -10.69 2.58 3.45
N TYR A 146 -10.67 1.62 4.37
CA TYR A 146 -11.35 1.76 5.66
C TYR A 146 -10.85 2.99 6.43
N LEU A 147 -9.54 3.19 6.45
CA LEU A 147 -8.90 4.28 7.19
C LEU A 147 -9.09 5.65 6.54
N SER A 148 -9.38 5.70 5.23
CA SER A 148 -9.56 6.96 4.51
C SER A 148 -10.92 7.60 4.76
N LYS A 149 -11.88 6.84 5.22
CA LYS A 149 -13.26 7.28 5.43
C LYS A 149 -13.48 8.01 6.74
#